data_aae0334453e1c134fe6cfc10b8814259
#
_entry.id   aae0334453e1c134fe6cfc10b8814259
#
_cell.length_a   1.000
_cell.length_b   1.000
_cell.length_c   1.000
_cell.angle_alpha   90.00
_cell.angle_beta   90.00
_cell.angle_gamma   90.00
#
_symmetry.space_group_name_H-M   'P 1'
#
loop_
_entity.id
_entity.type
_entity.pdbx_description
1 polymer ?
#
loop_
_entity_poly.entity_id
_entity_poly.type
_entity_poly.pdbx_seq_one_letter_code
_entity_poly.pdbx_strand_id
1 'polypeptide(L)'
;LIMVATIAFGMGINKSNLRFILHYDLPKNVESYYQQIGRAGRDGLPADCLLLYSYGDVGTIRYFINQEPPELRRGSETRLQAILDFVDTQTCRRTPLLAYFGEKFADEDCEACDHCLAAQQDAQTPSGADSAKVDLTAPARQLLICAQETEEIFGAAHLIDVLRGSRAKKVLQFKHERLSSYGAGLAYTKDQWRHLVAQFIRQGLLERTQPHGSLKVTDAGCTLLLGGEVWGTLPGAMAGLAVQGQAEHDPALFEQLRALRSE
;
A
#
# COMPACT_ATOMS: atom_id res chain seq x y z
N LEU A 1 15.40 -17.87 17.49
CA LEU A 1 16.47 -17.50 16.54
C LEU A 1 15.86 -16.72 15.39
N ILE A 2 16.32 -15.49 15.15
CA ILE A 2 15.99 -14.69 13.98
C ILE A 2 17.16 -14.84 12.99
N MET A 3 16.83 -14.92 11.70
CA MET A 3 17.80 -15.04 10.64
C MET A 3 17.51 -13.97 9.60
N VAL A 4 18.51 -13.15 9.29
CA VAL A 4 18.45 -12.14 8.23
C VAL A 4 19.22 -12.67 7.03
N ALA A 5 18.64 -12.65 5.86
CA ALA A 5 19.24 -13.26 4.70
C ALA A 5 18.77 -12.63 3.39
N THR A 6 19.56 -12.75 2.36
CA THR A 6 19.17 -12.44 0.99
C THR A 6 18.37 -13.59 0.36
N ILE A 7 17.81 -13.36 -0.83
CA ILE A 7 17.06 -14.36 -1.60
C ILE A 7 17.86 -15.64 -1.80
N ALA A 8 19.18 -15.56 -1.97
CA ALA A 8 20.06 -16.72 -2.17
C ALA A 8 20.05 -17.68 -0.99
N PHE A 9 19.87 -17.21 0.22
CA PHE A 9 19.80 -18.04 1.42
C PHE A 9 18.53 -18.90 1.46
N GLY A 10 17.47 -18.46 0.80
CA GLY A 10 16.21 -19.19 0.73
C GLY A 10 16.32 -20.51 -0.08
N MET A 11 17.30 -20.67 -0.96
CA MET A 11 17.48 -21.91 -1.71
C MET A 11 18.17 -22.96 -0.82
N GLY A 12 17.44 -24.04 -0.51
CA GLY A 12 17.97 -25.17 0.26
C GLY A 12 17.64 -25.18 1.77
N ILE A 13 16.99 -24.18 2.32
CA ILE A 13 16.54 -24.24 3.70
C ILE A 13 15.25 -25.06 3.80
N ASN A 14 15.37 -26.20 4.48
CA ASN A 14 14.26 -27.09 4.77
C ASN A 14 13.94 -27.09 6.29
N LYS A 15 13.79 -25.90 6.87
CA LYS A 15 13.37 -25.76 8.26
C LYS A 15 11.85 -25.74 8.32
N SER A 16 11.24 -26.75 8.97
CA SER A 16 9.78 -26.89 9.01
C SER A 16 9.10 -25.89 9.92
N ASN A 17 9.75 -25.47 11.01
CA ASN A 17 9.17 -24.66 12.08
C ASN A 17 9.47 -23.16 11.96
N LEU A 18 9.45 -22.58 10.76
CA LEU A 18 9.52 -21.14 10.58
C LEU A 18 8.17 -20.52 10.97
N ARG A 19 8.21 -19.62 11.95
CA ARG A 19 7.00 -18.99 12.50
C ARG A 19 6.66 -17.65 11.87
N PHE A 20 7.63 -17.00 11.23
CA PHE A 20 7.39 -15.78 10.49
C PHE A 20 8.37 -15.60 9.34
N ILE A 21 7.92 -14.90 8.31
CA ILE A 21 8.75 -14.38 7.22
C ILE A 21 8.45 -12.91 7.07
N LEU A 22 9.50 -12.10 7.15
CA LEU A 22 9.44 -10.66 6.93
C LEU A 22 10.16 -10.32 5.63
N HIS A 23 9.44 -9.77 4.67
CA HIS A 23 10.03 -9.14 3.49
C HIS A 23 10.24 -7.65 3.80
N TYR A 24 11.48 -7.20 3.80
CA TYR A 24 11.83 -5.82 4.05
C TYR A 24 11.63 -4.96 2.80
N ASP A 25 11.86 -5.54 1.62
CA ASP A 25 11.66 -4.90 0.32
C ASP A 25 10.62 -5.69 -0.50
N LEU A 26 10.03 -5.03 -1.51
CA LEU A 26 9.10 -5.66 -2.43
C LEU A 26 9.79 -6.77 -3.23
N PRO A 27 9.30 -8.03 -3.19
CA PRO A 27 9.75 -9.08 -4.09
C PRO A 27 9.53 -8.69 -5.55
N LYS A 28 10.42 -9.14 -6.43
CA LYS A 28 10.39 -8.75 -7.86
C LYS A 28 9.14 -9.20 -8.61
N ASN A 29 8.43 -10.22 -8.11
CA ASN A 29 7.21 -10.77 -8.70
C ASN A 29 6.46 -11.66 -7.70
N VAL A 30 5.23 -12.03 -8.04
CA VAL A 30 4.34 -12.87 -7.22
C VAL A 30 4.93 -14.25 -6.97
N GLU A 31 5.57 -14.87 -7.98
CA GLU A 31 6.17 -16.20 -7.86
C GLU A 31 7.30 -16.22 -6.81
N SER A 32 8.15 -15.19 -6.82
CA SER A 32 9.22 -15.06 -5.82
C SER A 32 8.65 -14.89 -4.43
N TYR A 33 7.62 -14.05 -4.28
CA TYR A 33 6.90 -13.88 -3.02
C TYR A 33 6.30 -15.21 -2.54
N TYR A 34 5.55 -15.89 -3.39
CA TYR A 34 4.89 -17.16 -3.07
C TYR A 34 5.88 -18.25 -2.64
N GLN A 35 6.99 -18.39 -3.39
CA GLN A 35 8.05 -19.35 -3.02
C GLN A 35 8.69 -19.06 -1.66
N GLN A 36 8.80 -17.79 -1.31
CA GLN A 36 9.40 -17.37 -0.05
C GLN A 36 8.45 -17.60 1.12
N ILE A 37 7.18 -17.16 1.01
CA ILE A 37 6.19 -17.39 2.07
C ILE A 37 5.84 -18.87 2.27
N GLY A 38 5.91 -19.68 1.21
CA GLY A 38 5.72 -21.14 1.27
C GLY A 38 6.77 -21.89 2.09
N ARG A 39 7.73 -21.21 2.69
CA ARG A 39 8.70 -21.77 3.65
C ARG A 39 8.22 -21.69 5.09
N ALA A 40 7.25 -20.82 5.39
CA ALA A 40 6.68 -20.68 6.72
C ALA A 40 5.68 -21.82 7.00
N GLY A 41 5.63 -22.27 8.25
CA GLY A 41 4.62 -23.19 8.73
C GLY A 41 4.59 -24.58 8.06
N ARG A 42 5.71 -25.08 7.54
CA ARG A 42 5.77 -26.39 6.89
C ARG A 42 5.44 -27.58 7.80
N ASP A 43 5.40 -27.37 9.08
CA ASP A 43 4.96 -28.33 10.09
C ASP A 43 3.45 -28.28 10.35
N GLY A 44 2.69 -27.49 9.57
CA GLY A 44 1.24 -27.33 9.70
C GLY A 44 0.81 -26.38 10.81
N LEU A 45 1.75 -25.77 11.56
CA LEU A 45 1.42 -24.78 12.58
C LEU A 45 1.35 -23.36 11.98
N PRO A 46 0.55 -22.46 12.60
CA PRO A 46 0.41 -21.09 12.13
C PRO A 46 1.76 -20.37 12.00
N ALA A 47 1.87 -19.55 10.98
CA ALA A 47 3.04 -18.72 10.72
C ALA A 47 2.62 -17.43 10.02
N ASP A 48 3.27 -16.32 10.38
CA ASP A 48 2.97 -15.00 9.85
C ASP A 48 3.90 -14.62 8.70
N CYS A 49 3.35 -13.99 7.66
CA CYS A 49 4.09 -13.44 6.56
C CYS A 49 3.80 -11.94 6.45
N LEU A 50 4.83 -11.13 6.70
CA LEU A 50 4.73 -9.67 6.62
C LEU A 50 5.54 -9.16 5.44
N LEU A 51 4.93 -8.31 4.63
CA LEU A 51 5.59 -7.61 3.53
C LEU A 51 5.59 -6.12 3.81
N LEU A 52 6.78 -5.55 3.96
CA LEU A 52 6.99 -4.10 3.93
C LEU A 52 7.21 -3.68 2.48
N TYR A 53 6.66 -2.54 2.12
CA TYR A 53 6.66 -2.09 0.74
C TYR A 53 6.71 -0.57 0.68
N SER A 54 7.49 -0.05 -0.26
CA SER A 54 7.58 1.36 -0.59
C SER A 54 7.60 1.60 -2.11
N TYR A 55 7.20 2.79 -2.54
CA TYR A 55 7.34 3.17 -3.95
C TYR A 55 8.82 3.26 -4.40
N GLY A 56 9.76 3.40 -3.48
CA GLY A 56 11.20 3.33 -3.76
C GLY A 56 11.62 1.98 -4.33
N ASP A 57 11.03 0.90 -3.80
CA ASP A 57 11.31 -0.47 -4.26
C ASP A 57 10.89 -0.66 -5.71
N VAL A 58 9.72 -0.12 -6.08
CA VAL A 58 9.22 -0.14 -7.47
C VAL A 58 10.20 0.57 -8.41
N GLY A 59 10.72 1.73 -7.99
CA GLY A 59 11.73 2.46 -8.75
C GLY A 59 12.99 1.64 -8.99
N THR A 60 13.46 0.94 -7.96
CA THR A 60 14.62 0.05 -8.03
C THR A 60 14.38 -1.13 -8.97
N ILE A 61 13.23 -1.81 -8.85
CA ILE A 61 12.89 -2.93 -9.73
C ILE A 61 12.78 -2.46 -11.19
N ARG A 62 12.11 -1.34 -11.48
CA ARG A 62 12.03 -0.76 -12.82
C ARG A 62 13.38 -0.36 -13.39
N TYR A 63 14.29 0.14 -12.57
CA TYR A 63 15.65 0.41 -12.99
C TYR A 63 16.33 -0.85 -13.54
N PHE A 64 16.19 -2.00 -12.89
CA PHE A 64 16.73 -3.28 -13.39
C PHE A 64 15.99 -3.78 -14.63
N ILE A 65 14.67 -3.67 -14.68
CA ILE A 65 13.87 -4.04 -15.87
C ILE A 65 14.34 -3.24 -17.10
N ASN A 66 14.64 -1.96 -16.93
CA ASN A 66 15.12 -1.11 -18.03
C ASN A 66 16.52 -1.51 -18.56
N GLN A 67 17.29 -2.30 -17.80
CA GLN A 67 18.56 -2.85 -18.25
C GLN A 67 18.41 -4.21 -18.95
N GLU A 68 17.26 -4.85 -18.87
CA GLU A 68 16.99 -6.10 -19.60
C GLU A 68 16.91 -5.85 -21.12
N PRO A 69 17.16 -6.88 -21.95
CA PRO A 69 16.88 -6.84 -23.38
C PRO A 69 15.44 -6.42 -23.66
N PRO A 70 15.18 -5.60 -24.71
CA PRO A 70 13.86 -5.04 -24.99
C PRO A 70 12.73 -6.06 -25.06
N GLU A 71 13.01 -7.25 -25.57
CA GLU A 71 12.08 -8.38 -25.72
C GLU A 71 11.60 -8.95 -24.37
N LEU A 72 12.39 -8.82 -23.30
CA LEU A 72 12.07 -9.32 -21.96
C LEU A 72 11.36 -8.28 -21.09
N ARG A 73 11.56 -7.00 -21.36
CA ARG A 73 11.05 -5.90 -20.52
C ARG A 73 9.55 -5.96 -20.32
N ARG A 74 8.79 -6.22 -21.40
CA ARG A 74 7.33 -6.30 -21.33
C ARG A 74 6.86 -7.40 -20.37
N GLY A 75 7.49 -8.56 -20.41
CA GLY A 75 7.17 -9.66 -19.50
C GLY A 75 7.53 -9.33 -18.05
N SER A 76 8.68 -8.67 -17.83
CA SER A 76 9.12 -8.25 -16.49
C SER A 76 8.23 -7.15 -15.92
N GLU A 77 7.78 -6.19 -16.74
CA GLU A 77 6.83 -5.15 -16.29
C GLU A 77 5.46 -5.73 -15.95
N THR A 78 4.97 -6.71 -16.73
CA THR A 78 3.72 -7.43 -16.42
C THR A 78 3.82 -8.17 -15.08
N ARG A 79 4.94 -8.83 -14.79
CA ARG A 79 5.17 -9.50 -13.50
C ARG A 79 5.28 -8.51 -12.33
N LEU A 80 5.93 -7.36 -12.54
CA LEU A 80 5.96 -6.28 -11.56
C LEU A 80 4.55 -5.75 -11.29
N GLN A 81 3.76 -5.53 -12.34
CA GLN A 81 2.39 -5.05 -12.16
C GLN A 81 1.55 -6.04 -11.35
N ALA A 82 1.69 -7.33 -11.60
CA ALA A 82 0.95 -8.35 -10.85
C ALA A 82 1.25 -8.35 -9.34
N ILE A 83 2.51 -8.13 -8.93
CA ILE A 83 2.84 -8.02 -7.49
C ILE A 83 2.32 -6.70 -6.91
N LEU A 84 2.28 -5.62 -7.68
CA LEU A 84 1.69 -4.36 -7.24
C LEU A 84 0.17 -4.49 -7.06
N ASP A 85 -0.52 -5.14 -8.00
CA ASP A 85 -1.96 -5.41 -7.89
C ASP A 85 -2.28 -6.28 -6.66
N PHE A 86 -1.42 -7.25 -6.35
CA PHE A 86 -1.52 -8.06 -5.13
C PHE A 86 -1.34 -7.22 -3.86
N VAL A 87 -0.34 -6.34 -3.83
CA VAL A 87 -0.08 -5.47 -2.66
C VAL A 87 -1.19 -4.44 -2.47
N ASP A 88 -1.72 -3.89 -3.55
CA ASP A 88 -2.77 -2.87 -3.54
C ASP A 88 -4.19 -3.46 -3.40
N THR A 89 -4.36 -4.80 -3.37
CA THR A 89 -5.68 -5.42 -3.23
C THR A 89 -6.40 -4.95 -1.96
N GLN A 90 -7.70 -4.81 -2.04
CA GLN A 90 -8.56 -4.40 -0.92
C GLN A 90 -9.48 -5.55 -0.46
N THR A 91 -9.35 -6.70 -1.07
CA THR A 91 -10.09 -7.92 -0.75
C THR A 91 -9.18 -8.94 -0.08
N CYS A 92 -9.71 -10.13 0.21
CA CYS A 92 -8.91 -11.23 0.73
C CYS A 92 -7.64 -11.43 -0.12
N ARG A 93 -6.47 -11.46 0.53
CA ARG A 93 -5.19 -11.60 -0.18
C ARG A 93 -5.00 -12.93 -0.87
N ARG A 94 -5.69 -13.97 -0.43
CA ARG A 94 -5.64 -15.27 -1.13
C ARG A 94 -6.30 -15.22 -2.50
N THR A 95 -7.32 -14.41 -2.67
CA THR A 95 -8.04 -14.30 -3.95
C THR A 95 -7.12 -13.91 -5.11
N PRO A 96 -6.44 -12.76 -5.13
CA PRO A 96 -5.53 -12.40 -6.22
C PRO A 96 -4.28 -13.31 -6.27
N LEU A 97 -3.81 -13.82 -5.13
CA LEU A 97 -2.65 -14.70 -5.09
C LEU A 97 -2.91 -16.02 -5.81
N LEU A 98 -4.02 -16.68 -5.51
CA LEU A 98 -4.40 -17.96 -6.15
C LEU A 98 -4.85 -17.74 -7.60
N ALA A 99 -5.57 -16.67 -7.88
CA ALA A 99 -5.97 -16.31 -9.25
C ALA A 99 -4.76 -16.11 -10.17
N TYR A 100 -3.64 -15.59 -9.67
CA TYR A 100 -2.39 -15.48 -10.42
C TYR A 100 -1.88 -16.83 -10.92
N PHE A 101 -2.06 -17.91 -10.15
CA PHE A 101 -1.69 -19.27 -10.52
C PHE A 101 -2.81 -20.03 -11.22
N GLY A 102 -3.92 -19.36 -11.57
CA GLY A 102 -5.06 -19.97 -12.27
C GLY A 102 -6.02 -20.72 -11.36
N GLU A 103 -5.88 -20.61 -10.05
CA GLU A 103 -6.74 -21.24 -9.06
C GLU A 103 -7.78 -20.23 -8.55
N LYS A 104 -9.03 -20.68 -8.43
CA LYS A 104 -10.10 -19.88 -7.82
C LYS A 104 -10.16 -20.15 -6.33
N PHE A 105 -10.05 -19.11 -5.53
CA PHE A 105 -10.38 -19.19 -4.12
C PHE A 105 -11.91 -19.20 -3.97
N ALA A 106 -12.46 -20.28 -3.39
CA ALA A 106 -13.89 -20.50 -3.34
C ALA A 106 -14.58 -19.65 -2.25
N ASP A 107 -13.83 -19.30 -1.21
CA ASP A 107 -14.33 -18.55 -0.07
C ASP A 107 -14.13 -17.05 -0.27
N GLU A 108 -15.03 -16.24 0.27
CA GLU A 108 -14.87 -14.77 0.26
C GLU A 108 -13.85 -14.30 1.32
N ASP A 109 -13.63 -15.11 2.36
CA ASP A 109 -12.76 -14.82 3.52
C ASP A 109 -11.83 -15.99 3.80
N CYS A 110 -10.56 -15.70 4.04
CA CYS A 110 -9.57 -16.72 4.42
C CYS A 110 -9.30 -16.79 5.93
N GLU A 111 -9.96 -15.96 6.73
CA GLU A 111 -9.84 -15.87 8.19
C GLU A 111 -8.41 -15.64 8.72
N ALA A 112 -7.46 -15.32 7.85
CA ALA A 112 -6.04 -15.27 8.21
C ALA A 112 -5.28 -14.06 7.67
N CYS A 113 -5.71 -13.41 6.59
CA CYS A 113 -5.01 -12.25 6.07
C CYS A 113 -5.46 -10.95 6.77
N ASP A 114 -4.65 -9.92 6.65
CA ASP A 114 -4.89 -8.60 7.23
C ASP A 114 -6.28 -8.03 6.91
N HIS A 115 -6.75 -8.16 5.67
CA HIS A 115 -8.08 -7.69 5.27
C HIS A 115 -9.20 -8.48 5.94
N CYS A 116 -9.10 -9.80 5.96
CA CYS A 116 -10.11 -10.66 6.56
C CYS A 116 -10.16 -10.49 8.08
N LEU A 117 -9.01 -10.43 8.74
CA LEU A 117 -8.93 -10.20 10.18
C LEU A 117 -9.46 -8.80 10.57
N ALA A 118 -9.18 -7.78 9.78
CA ALA A 118 -9.73 -6.46 10.00
C ALA A 118 -11.26 -6.44 9.85
N ALA A 119 -11.80 -7.10 8.83
CA ALA A 119 -13.25 -7.23 8.64
C ALA A 119 -13.95 -7.98 9.79
N GLN A 120 -13.31 -9.02 10.33
CA GLN A 120 -13.80 -9.76 11.49
C GLN A 120 -13.77 -8.91 12.78
N GLN A 121 -12.72 -8.12 12.98
CA GLN A 121 -12.63 -7.19 14.11
C GLN A 121 -13.71 -6.13 14.04
N ASP A 122 -13.95 -5.56 12.87
CA ASP A 122 -15.03 -4.59 12.65
C ASP A 122 -16.42 -5.20 12.90
N ALA A 123 -16.62 -6.47 12.55
CA ALA A 123 -17.88 -7.20 12.79
C ALA A 123 -18.10 -7.61 14.25
N GLN A 124 -17.03 -7.83 15.01
CA GLN A 124 -17.08 -8.25 16.42
C GLN A 124 -17.07 -7.06 17.39
N THR A 125 -16.73 -5.88 16.94
CA THR A 125 -16.85 -4.68 17.76
C THR A 125 -18.33 -4.32 17.83
N PRO A 126 -19.00 -4.49 19.00
CA PRO A 126 -20.39 -4.03 19.14
C PRO A 126 -20.40 -2.56 18.77
N SER A 127 -21.41 -2.13 18.01
CA SER A 127 -21.62 -0.76 17.50
C SER A 127 -21.53 0.33 18.58
N GLY A 128 -20.33 0.55 19.10
CA GLY A 128 -20.04 1.45 20.22
C GLY A 128 -18.66 2.10 20.13
N ALA A 129 -17.74 1.58 19.30
CA ALA A 129 -16.60 2.34 18.83
C ALA A 129 -16.92 2.80 17.40
N ASP A 130 -17.79 3.78 17.30
CA ASP A 130 -17.89 4.69 16.18
C ASP A 130 -16.44 5.14 15.87
N SER A 131 -15.78 4.48 14.93
CA SER A 131 -14.72 5.15 14.16
C SER A 131 -15.46 6.30 13.51
N ALA A 132 -15.52 7.43 14.21
CA ALA A 132 -16.38 8.54 13.88
C ALA A 132 -16.15 8.83 12.41
N LYS A 133 -17.12 8.44 11.57
CA LYS A 133 -17.06 8.79 10.16
C LYS A 133 -16.97 10.30 10.13
N VAL A 134 -15.87 10.80 9.65
CA VAL A 134 -15.61 12.22 9.51
C VAL A 134 -16.08 12.64 8.13
N ASP A 135 -16.68 13.81 8.04
CA ASP A 135 -16.95 14.42 6.75
C ASP A 135 -15.62 14.70 6.03
N LEU A 136 -15.43 14.00 4.93
CA LEU A 136 -14.24 14.11 4.07
C LEU A 136 -14.55 14.81 2.75
N THR A 137 -15.69 15.48 2.66
CA THR A 137 -16.13 16.17 1.44
C THR A 137 -15.13 17.25 1.00
N ALA A 138 -14.64 18.05 1.94
CA ALA A 138 -13.67 19.10 1.64
C ALA A 138 -12.33 18.54 1.10
N PRO A 139 -11.65 17.60 1.78
CA PRO A 139 -10.42 17.02 1.24
C PRO A 139 -10.64 16.22 -0.04
N ALA A 140 -11.78 15.56 -0.22
CA ALA A 140 -12.10 14.88 -1.47
C ALA A 140 -12.16 15.87 -2.63
N ARG A 141 -12.91 16.95 -2.49
CA ARG A 141 -13.00 18.01 -3.52
C ARG A 141 -11.63 18.63 -3.81
N GLN A 142 -10.81 18.90 -2.79
CA GLN A 142 -9.46 19.43 -2.99
C GLN A 142 -8.60 18.50 -3.84
N LEU A 143 -8.65 17.20 -3.59
CA LEU A 143 -7.89 16.21 -4.36
C LEU A 143 -8.40 16.08 -5.79
N LEU A 144 -9.72 16.05 -5.99
CA LEU A 144 -10.33 15.97 -7.32
C LEU A 144 -10.00 17.20 -8.18
N ILE A 145 -10.11 18.40 -7.61
CA ILE A 145 -9.72 19.65 -8.27
C ILE A 145 -8.24 19.62 -8.65
N CYS A 146 -7.38 19.21 -7.72
CA CYS A 146 -5.94 19.09 -7.97
C CYS A 146 -5.64 18.08 -9.10
N ALA A 147 -6.35 16.97 -9.16
CA ALA A 147 -6.22 16.00 -10.25
C ALA A 147 -6.60 16.62 -11.61
N GLN A 148 -7.72 17.33 -11.68
CA GLN A 148 -8.17 18.02 -12.90
C GLN A 148 -7.21 19.15 -13.32
N GLU A 149 -6.78 20.00 -12.39
CA GLU A 149 -5.83 21.09 -12.66
C GLU A 149 -4.47 20.59 -13.16
N THR A 150 -4.09 19.38 -12.80
CA THR A 150 -2.86 18.71 -13.26
C THR A 150 -3.11 17.79 -14.48
N GLU A 151 -4.22 17.99 -15.21
CA GLU A 151 -4.58 17.27 -16.45
C GLU A 151 -4.69 15.75 -16.27
N GLU A 152 -4.84 15.26 -15.03
CA GLU A 152 -5.01 13.84 -14.69
C GLU A 152 -3.84 12.93 -15.12
N ILE A 153 -2.66 13.52 -15.36
CA ILE A 153 -1.47 12.80 -15.81
C ILE A 153 -0.50 12.45 -14.68
N PHE A 154 -0.79 12.87 -13.45
CA PHE A 154 0.07 12.66 -12.30
C PHE A 154 -0.53 11.64 -11.30
N GLY A 155 0.38 10.90 -10.66
CA GLY A 155 0.02 9.95 -9.60
C GLY A 155 -0.12 10.60 -8.22
N ALA A 156 -0.65 9.85 -7.27
CA ALA A 156 -0.97 10.29 -5.91
C ALA A 156 0.15 11.08 -5.22
N ALA A 157 1.40 10.62 -5.33
CA ALA A 157 2.52 11.28 -4.65
C ALA A 157 2.73 12.73 -5.10
N HIS A 158 2.57 12.99 -6.42
CA HIS A 158 2.70 14.33 -6.97
C HIS A 158 1.52 15.22 -6.57
N LEU A 159 0.28 14.73 -6.64
CA LEU A 159 -0.91 15.48 -6.20
C LEU A 159 -0.82 15.85 -4.72
N ILE A 160 -0.35 14.94 -3.88
CA ILE A 160 -0.11 15.20 -2.46
C ILE A 160 0.96 16.30 -2.26
N ASP A 161 2.04 16.26 -3.05
CA ASP A 161 3.08 17.30 -2.98
C ASP A 161 2.52 18.68 -3.40
N VAL A 162 1.64 18.75 -4.41
CA VAL A 162 0.95 20.00 -4.81
C VAL A 162 0.02 20.48 -3.69
N LEU A 163 -0.88 19.63 -3.19
CA LEU A 163 -1.81 19.97 -2.11
C LEU A 163 -1.11 20.43 -0.84
N ARG A 164 0.07 19.92 -0.58
CA ARG A 164 0.89 20.33 0.59
C ARG A 164 1.82 21.51 0.33
N GLY A 165 1.73 22.14 -0.83
CA GLY A 165 2.56 23.31 -1.14
C GLY A 165 4.05 22.98 -1.20
N SER A 166 4.42 21.76 -1.64
CA SER A 166 5.80 21.30 -1.71
C SER A 166 6.58 22.02 -2.81
N ARG A 167 7.83 22.41 -2.50
CA ARG A 167 8.79 22.93 -3.48
C ARG A 167 9.58 21.83 -4.18
N ALA A 168 9.03 20.62 -4.29
CA ALA A 168 9.67 19.53 -5.01
C ALA A 168 9.99 19.95 -6.46
N LYS A 169 11.15 19.50 -6.97
CA LYS A 169 11.63 19.84 -8.32
C LYS A 169 10.56 19.64 -9.39
N LYS A 170 9.79 18.56 -9.30
CA LYS A 170 8.73 18.23 -10.26
C LYS A 170 7.54 19.21 -10.18
N VAL A 171 7.16 19.68 -8.99
CA VAL A 171 6.09 20.68 -8.82
C VAL A 171 6.47 22.00 -9.49
N LEU A 172 7.71 22.47 -9.28
CA LEU A 172 8.23 23.70 -9.87
C LEU A 172 8.45 23.58 -11.38
N GLN A 173 8.91 22.41 -11.84
CA GLN A 173 9.13 22.14 -13.28
C GLN A 173 7.84 22.28 -14.09
N PHE A 174 6.72 21.80 -13.56
CA PHE A 174 5.41 21.89 -14.21
C PHE A 174 4.63 23.16 -13.82
N LYS A 175 5.24 24.06 -13.03
CA LYS A 175 4.63 25.30 -12.54
C LYS A 175 3.34 25.10 -11.74
N HIS A 176 3.23 23.95 -11.07
CA HIS A 176 2.05 23.61 -10.27
C HIS A 176 1.95 24.42 -8.97
N GLU A 177 2.98 25.18 -8.62
CA GLU A 177 2.90 26.19 -7.55
C GLU A 177 1.94 27.35 -7.86
N ARG A 178 1.43 27.42 -9.10
CA ARG A 178 0.47 28.45 -9.56
C ARG A 178 -0.97 27.96 -9.57
N LEU A 179 -1.21 26.67 -9.32
CA LEU A 179 -2.55 26.08 -9.29
C LEU A 179 -3.33 26.54 -8.07
N SER A 180 -4.66 26.60 -8.19
CA SER A 180 -5.53 26.97 -7.06
C SER A 180 -5.47 25.93 -5.94
N SER A 181 -5.21 24.67 -6.26
CA SER A 181 -5.03 23.58 -5.32
C SER A 181 -3.68 23.58 -4.58
N TYR A 182 -2.70 24.40 -5.01
CA TYR A 182 -1.40 24.45 -4.37
C TYR A 182 -1.48 24.92 -2.91
N GLY A 183 -1.06 24.05 -2.00
CA GLY A 183 -1.12 24.33 -0.56
C GLY A 183 -2.53 24.24 0.05
N ALA A 184 -3.58 23.94 -0.72
CA ALA A 184 -4.93 23.84 -0.20
C ALA A 184 -5.11 22.69 0.83
N GLY A 185 -4.25 21.69 0.77
CA GLY A 185 -4.31 20.50 1.62
C GLY A 185 -3.38 20.50 2.83
N LEU A 186 -2.92 21.65 3.31
CA LEU A 186 -1.99 21.77 4.45
C LEU A 186 -2.56 21.24 5.78
N ALA A 187 -3.88 21.17 5.91
CA ALA A 187 -4.56 20.66 7.11
C ALA A 187 -4.24 19.17 7.40
N TYR A 188 -3.80 18.41 6.38
CA TYR A 188 -3.50 16.99 6.51
C TYR A 188 -2.02 16.72 6.30
N THR A 189 -1.49 15.77 7.07
CA THR A 189 -0.11 15.27 6.88
C THR A 189 0.01 14.49 5.58
N LYS A 190 1.25 14.22 5.14
CA LYS A 190 1.49 13.43 3.93
C LYS A 190 0.92 12.01 4.04
N ASP A 191 0.98 11.42 5.23
CA ASP A 191 0.47 10.06 5.48
C ASP A 191 -1.06 10.03 5.56
N GLN A 192 -1.68 11.06 6.14
CA GLN A 192 -3.13 11.23 6.08
C GLN A 192 -3.61 11.39 4.65
N TRP A 193 -2.94 12.18 3.82
CA TRP A 193 -3.27 12.30 2.40
C TRP A 193 -3.13 10.97 1.65
N ARG A 194 -2.10 10.17 1.92
CA ARG A 194 -1.97 8.81 1.34
C ARG A 194 -3.18 7.94 1.68
N HIS A 195 -3.59 7.97 2.94
CA HIS A 195 -4.78 7.24 3.39
C HIS A 195 -6.06 7.74 2.70
N LEU A 196 -6.25 9.07 2.64
CA LEU A 196 -7.41 9.68 1.98
C LEU A 196 -7.47 9.33 0.48
N VAL A 197 -6.34 9.41 -0.23
CA VAL A 197 -6.27 9.03 -1.65
C VAL A 197 -6.69 7.56 -1.84
N ALA A 198 -6.14 6.65 -1.02
CA ALA A 198 -6.51 5.24 -1.09
C ALA A 198 -8.00 5.03 -0.80
N GLN A 199 -8.56 5.77 0.16
CA GLN A 199 -9.98 5.70 0.50
C GLN A 199 -10.87 6.25 -0.62
N PHE A 200 -10.50 7.37 -1.25
CA PHE A 200 -11.27 7.95 -2.36
C PHE A 200 -11.22 7.09 -3.63
N ILE A 201 -10.12 6.38 -3.87
CA ILE A 201 -10.06 5.36 -4.93
C ILE A 201 -11.02 4.20 -4.61
N ARG A 202 -11.03 3.69 -3.37
CA ARG A 202 -11.99 2.64 -2.95
C ARG A 202 -13.44 3.06 -3.07
N GLN A 203 -13.74 4.33 -2.81
CA GLN A 203 -15.10 4.90 -2.96
C GLN A 203 -15.45 5.21 -4.42
N GLY A 204 -14.55 4.92 -5.35
CA GLY A 204 -14.78 5.10 -6.78
C GLY A 204 -14.78 6.55 -7.24
N LEU A 205 -14.23 7.50 -6.46
CA LEU A 205 -14.14 8.92 -6.85
C LEU A 205 -12.97 9.18 -7.80
N LEU A 206 -11.95 8.32 -7.73
CA LEU A 206 -10.74 8.35 -8.55
C LEU A 206 -10.43 6.93 -9.02
N GLU A 207 -9.83 6.83 -10.19
CA GLU A 207 -9.26 5.59 -10.70
C GLU A 207 -7.77 5.76 -11.04
N ARG A 208 -7.01 4.65 -10.94
CA ARG A 208 -5.62 4.63 -11.39
C ARG A 208 -5.53 4.16 -12.82
N THR A 209 -4.84 4.93 -13.65
CA THR A 209 -4.60 4.55 -15.04
C THR A 209 -3.31 3.76 -15.16
N GLN A 210 -3.32 2.73 -16.00
CA GLN A 210 -2.12 2.00 -16.37
C GLN A 210 -1.51 2.60 -17.67
N PRO A 211 -0.18 2.55 -17.88
CA PRO A 211 0.84 1.93 -17.02
C PRO A 211 1.48 2.89 -15.98
N HIS A 212 1.07 4.16 -15.92
CA HIS A 212 1.81 5.19 -15.18
C HIS A 212 1.28 5.48 -13.77
N GLY A 213 0.13 4.89 -13.40
CA GLY A 213 -0.47 5.08 -12.07
C GLY A 213 -0.98 6.50 -11.83
N SER A 214 -1.30 7.25 -12.92
CA SER A 214 -1.94 8.55 -12.80
C SER A 214 -3.34 8.40 -12.20
N LEU A 215 -3.81 9.44 -11.53
CA LEU A 215 -5.16 9.47 -10.99
C LEU A 215 -6.08 10.25 -11.92
N LYS A 216 -7.16 9.61 -12.33
CA LYS A 216 -8.26 10.23 -13.08
C LYS A 216 -9.50 10.35 -12.22
N VAL A 217 -10.23 11.43 -12.43
CA VAL A 217 -11.52 11.65 -11.81
C VAL A 217 -12.59 10.81 -12.52
N THR A 218 -13.37 10.06 -11.77
CA THR A 218 -14.48 9.26 -12.30
C THR A 218 -15.76 10.08 -12.42
N ASP A 219 -16.81 9.51 -13.01
CA ASP A 219 -18.14 10.14 -13.05
C ASP A 219 -18.68 10.41 -11.64
N ALA A 220 -18.43 9.49 -10.69
CA ALA A 220 -18.78 9.69 -9.27
C ALA A 220 -17.99 10.86 -8.67
N GLY A 221 -16.71 10.99 -8.98
CA GLY A 221 -15.88 12.13 -8.59
C GLY A 221 -16.40 13.45 -9.17
N CYS A 222 -16.77 13.47 -10.44
CA CYS A 222 -17.39 14.64 -11.09
C CYS A 222 -18.72 15.02 -10.43
N THR A 223 -19.55 14.05 -10.08
CA THR A 223 -20.83 14.27 -9.36
C THR A 223 -20.57 14.90 -7.99
N LEU A 224 -19.54 14.45 -7.26
CA LEU A 224 -19.16 15.03 -5.98
C LEU A 224 -18.72 16.49 -6.09
N LEU A 225 -18.06 16.87 -7.18
CA LEU A 225 -17.68 18.27 -7.41
C LEU A 225 -18.89 19.18 -7.62
N LEU A 226 -19.97 18.66 -8.20
CA LEU A 226 -21.21 19.39 -8.39
C LEU A 226 -22.07 19.47 -7.10
N GLY A 227 -21.94 18.50 -6.22
CA GLY A 227 -22.66 18.45 -4.95
C GLY A 227 -22.60 17.04 -4.35
N GLY A 228 -22.83 16.93 -3.05
CA GLY A 228 -22.78 15.65 -2.34
C GLY A 228 -21.79 15.66 -1.18
N GLU A 229 -21.82 14.59 -0.41
CA GLU A 229 -21.01 14.41 0.79
C GLU A 229 -20.22 13.11 0.70
N VAL A 230 -19.02 13.11 1.29
CA VAL A 230 -18.15 11.95 1.40
C VAL A 230 -17.78 11.74 2.85
N TRP A 231 -18.07 10.56 3.33
CA TRP A 231 -17.80 10.16 4.72
C TRP A 231 -16.73 9.07 4.73
N GLY A 232 -15.85 9.13 5.74
CA GLY A 232 -14.79 8.16 5.87
C GLY A 232 -14.00 8.28 7.16
N THR A 233 -12.82 7.66 7.21
CA THR A 233 -11.97 7.62 8.39
C THR A 233 -10.69 8.41 8.18
N LEU A 234 -10.20 9.06 9.24
CA LEU A 234 -8.89 9.73 9.26
C LEU A 234 -7.93 8.99 10.18
N PRO A 235 -6.72 8.64 9.74
CA PRO A 235 -5.68 8.16 10.64
C PRO A 235 -5.31 9.29 11.59
N GLY A 236 -5.32 9.01 12.89
CA GLY A 236 -5.04 10.00 13.92
C GLY A 236 -6.25 10.44 14.76
N ALA A 237 -7.49 10.22 14.29
CA ALA A 237 -8.66 10.21 15.17
C ALA A 237 -8.63 9.02 16.15
N MET A 238 -7.78 8.02 15.89
CA MET A 238 -7.48 6.88 16.77
C MET A 238 -6.31 7.12 17.74
N ALA A 239 -5.83 8.35 17.90
CA ALA A 239 -4.81 8.68 18.89
C ALA A 239 -5.30 8.56 20.36
N GLY A 240 -6.51 8.05 20.56
CA GLY A 240 -7.04 7.68 21.89
C GLY A 240 -7.02 6.17 22.18
N LEU A 241 -6.78 5.34 21.19
CA LEU A 241 -6.40 3.93 21.40
C LEU A 241 -4.88 3.85 21.35
N ALA A 242 -4.24 4.32 22.43
CA ALA A 242 -2.89 3.89 22.74
C ALA A 242 -2.86 2.38 22.48
N VAL A 243 -1.90 1.95 21.69
CA VAL A 243 -1.43 0.57 21.67
C VAL A 243 -1.11 0.21 23.13
N GLN A 244 -2.11 -0.24 23.86
CA GLN A 244 -1.95 -1.00 25.09
C GLN A 244 -1.61 -2.43 24.69
N GLY A 245 -0.52 -2.54 24.07
CA GLY A 245 0.31 -3.65 23.79
C GLY A 245 1.66 -3.05 23.52
N GLN A 246 2.30 -2.56 24.58
CA GLN A 246 3.75 -2.59 24.65
C GLN A 246 4.09 -4.08 24.53
N ALA A 247 4.23 -4.55 23.28
CA ALA A 247 5.15 -5.64 23.06
C ALA A 247 6.46 -5.10 23.66
N GLU A 248 6.83 -5.63 24.83
CA GLU A 248 8.13 -5.38 25.43
C GLU A 248 9.14 -5.76 24.33
N HIS A 249 9.57 -4.75 23.59
CA HIS A 249 10.64 -4.95 22.63
C HIS A 249 11.88 -5.23 23.46
N ASP A 250 12.52 -6.33 23.18
CA ASP A 250 13.82 -6.63 23.81
C ASP A 250 14.82 -5.57 23.35
N PRO A 251 15.25 -4.63 24.23
CA PRO A 251 16.16 -3.55 23.86
C PRO A 251 17.49 -4.08 23.35
N ALA A 252 17.92 -5.25 23.84
CA ALA A 252 19.17 -5.87 23.43
C ALA A 252 19.08 -6.39 21.99
N LEU A 253 17.93 -6.98 21.61
CA LEU A 253 17.68 -7.41 20.25
C LEU A 253 17.61 -6.21 19.28
N PHE A 254 16.98 -5.13 19.71
CA PHE A 254 16.87 -3.90 18.89
C PHE A 254 18.26 -3.29 18.62
N GLU A 255 19.15 -3.20 19.63
CA GLU A 255 20.50 -2.70 19.46
C GLU A 255 21.38 -3.64 18.61
N GLN A 256 21.22 -4.96 18.72
CA GLN A 256 21.89 -5.92 17.86
C GLN A 256 21.48 -5.75 16.38
N LEU A 257 20.20 -5.59 16.11
CA LEU A 257 19.69 -5.34 14.75
C LEU A 257 20.17 -3.99 14.20
N ARG A 258 20.28 -2.99 15.07
CA ARG A 258 20.81 -1.65 14.71
C ARG A 258 22.29 -1.70 14.38
N ALA A 259 23.10 -2.45 15.15
CA ALA A 259 24.52 -2.63 14.90
C ALA A 259 24.78 -3.35 13.57
N LEU A 260 24.03 -4.42 13.26
CA LEU A 260 24.10 -5.15 11.99
C LEU A 260 23.73 -4.30 10.75
N ARG A 261 22.98 -3.21 10.95
CA ARG A 261 22.65 -2.28 9.86
C ARG A 261 23.78 -1.29 9.56
N SER A 262 24.74 -1.13 10.46
CA SER A 262 25.82 -0.15 10.36
C SER A 262 27.11 -0.73 9.77
N GLU A 263 27.18 -2.06 9.56
CA GLU A 263 28.20 -2.79 8.80
C GLU A 263 27.77 -2.97 7.34
#